data_d9423712d8fec58a7687c3640dfe33d5
#
_entry.id   d9423712d8fec58a7687c3640dfe33d5
#
_cell.length_a   1.000
_cell.length_b   1.000
_cell.length_c   1.000
_cell.angle_alpha   90.00
_cell.angle_beta   90.00
_cell.angle_gamma   90.00
#
_symmetry.space_group_name_H-M   'P 1'
#
loop_
_entity.id
_entity.type
_entity.pdbx_description
1 polymer ?
#
loop_
_entity_poly.entity_id
_entity_poly.type
_entity_poly.pdbx_seq_one_letter_code
_entity_poly.pdbx_strand_id
1 'polypeptide(L)'
;MSRRILLCTWGSYGDLFPYLAIAVRLKALGHAPVLATCAYYRDLVETAGVEFRAMVPDVDPTDSTLLARVMDPHRGTEVIVNEMIVPHVREAYQQLVPLVRDAEMVVTHPVTFAAPLAARACKRRWLSGVLAPASMF
;
A
#
# COMPACT_ATOMS: atom_id res chain seq x y z
N MET A 1 7.34 16.12 -18.17
CA MET A 1 6.47 16.73 -17.14
C MET A 1 6.45 15.85 -15.90
N SER A 2 6.76 16.41 -14.76
CA SER A 2 6.72 15.66 -13.48
C SER A 2 5.27 15.45 -13.03
N ARG A 3 4.95 14.23 -12.60
CA ARG A 3 3.64 13.88 -12.06
C ARG A 3 3.79 13.30 -10.67
N ARG A 4 2.89 13.68 -9.77
CA ARG A 4 2.82 13.10 -8.45
C ARG A 4 1.96 11.82 -8.50
N ILE A 5 2.55 10.70 -8.15
CA ILE A 5 1.92 9.38 -8.22
C ILE A 5 1.96 8.75 -6.83
N LEU A 6 0.78 8.43 -6.30
CA LEU A 6 0.65 7.75 -5.02
C LEU A 6 0.57 6.24 -5.25
N LEU A 7 1.48 5.51 -4.60
CA LEU A 7 1.46 4.05 -4.58
C LEU A 7 1.09 3.59 -3.16
N CYS A 8 0.07 2.75 -3.05
CA CYS A 8 -0.40 2.21 -1.79
C CYS A 8 -0.19 0.71 -1.79
N THR A 9 0.59 0.19 -0.84
CA THR A 9 0.79 -1.24 -0.66
C THR A 9 0.77 -1.59 0.82
N TRP A 10 0.47 -2.84 1.12
CA TRP A 10 0.45 -3.34 2.48
C TRP A 10 0.73 -4.85 2.48
N GLY A 11 1.47 -5.30 3.47
CA GLY A 11 1.77 -6.72 3.65
C GLY A 11 3.24 -6.99 3.94
N SER A 12 3.74 -8.08 3.37
CA SER A 12 5.12 -8.53 3.53
C SER A 12 6.09 -7.79 2.61
N TYR A 13 7.37 -8.13 2.70
CA TYR A 13 8.38 -7.65 1.75
C TYR A 13 8.02 -7.97 0.29
N GLY A 14 7.37 -9.11 0.04
CA GLY A 14 6.89 -9.48 -1.30
C GLY A 14 5.83 -8.53 -1.85
N ASP A 15 5.08 -7.86 -0.97
CA ASP A 15 4.11 -6.82 -1.34
C ASP A 15 4.75 -5.45 -1.47
N LEU A 16 5.82 -5.19 -0.72
CA LEU A 16 6.52 -3.91 -0.71
C LEU A 16 7.46 -3.74 -1.90
N PHE A 17 8.35 -4.69 -2.15
CA PHE A 17 9.44 -4.53 -3.11
C PHE A 17 8.98 -4.23 -4.54
N PRO A 18 7.94 -4.86 -5.08
CA PRO A 18 7.46 -4.49 -6.42
C PRO A 18 6.99 -3.03 -6.52
N TYR A 19 6.29 -2.54 -5.51
CA TYR A 19 5.81 -1.15 -5.46
C TYR A 19 6.97 -0.18 -5.28
N LEU A 20 7.93 -0.53 -4.43
CA LEU A 20 9.14 0.28 -4.24
C LEU A 20 9.97 0.35 -5.54
N ALA A 21 10.10 -0.76 -6.25
CA ALA A 21 10.81 -0.79 -7.54
C ALA A 21 10.13 0.12 -8.58
N ILE A 22 8.80 0.10 -8.64
CA ILE A 22 8.03 1.00 -9.50
C ILE A 22 8.27 2.46 -9.09
N ALA A 23 8.21 2.76 -7.81
CA ALA A 23 8.44 4.11 -7.30
C ALA A 23 9.85 4.63 -7.65
N VAL A 24 10.87 3.81 -7.42
CA VAL A 24 12.26 4.16 -7.79
C VAL A 24 12.37 4.42 -9.30
N ARG A 25 11.74 3.61 -10.12
CA ARG A 25 11.73 3.79 -11.58
C ARG A 25 10.99 5.06 -12.00
N LEU A 26 9.85 5.34 -11.41
CA LEU A 26 9.10 6.58 -11.67
C LEU A 26 9.93 7.81 -11.32
N LYS A 27 10.64 7.78 -10.20
CA LYS A 27 11.55 8.86 -9.82
C LYS A 27 12.68 9.06 -10.83
N ALA A 28 13.28 7.97 -11.30
CA ALA A 28 14.32 8.02 -12.33
C ALA A 28 13.79 8.60 -13.67
N LEU A 29 12.50 8.49 -13.94
CA LEU A 29 11.82 9.08 -15.10
C LEU A 29 11.39 10.54 -14.87
N GLY A 30 11.72 11.14 -13.74
CA GLY A 30 11.43 12.53 -13.45
C GLY A 30 10.07 12.78 -12.79
N HIS A 31 9.39 11.73 -12.33
CA HIS A 31 8.14 11.87 -11.59
C HIS A 31 8.39 12.01 -10.08
N ALA A 32 7.34 12.33 -9.35
CA ALA A 32 7.34 12.47 -7.89
C ALA A 32 6.49 11.36 -7.23
N PRO A 33 7.03 10.14 -7.08
CA PRO A 33 6.31 9.06 -6.43
C PRO A 33 6.25 9.25 -4.92
N VAL A 34 5.11 8.87 -4.35
CA VAL A 34 4.89 8.77 -2.90
C VAL A 34 4.45 7.34 -2.60
N LEU A 35 5.10 6.69 -1.66
CA LEU A 35 4.74 5.33 -1.24
C LEU A 35 4.09 5.36 0.14
N ALA A 36 2.82 4.97 0.18
CA ALA A 36 2.04 4.81 1.41
C ALA A 36 1.99 3.33 1.79
N THR A 37 2.50 3.02 2.96
CA THR A 37 2.54 1.67 3.51
C THR A 37 2.68 1.71 5.03
N CYS A 38 2.78 0.56 5.70
CA CYS A 38 2.93 0.55 7.14
C CYS A 38 4.24 1.20 7.60
N ALA A 39 4.21 1.80 8.80
CA ALA A 39 5.31 2.58 9.34
C ALA A 39 6.61 1.77 9.51
N TYR A 40 6.50 0.45 9.68
CA TYR A 40 7.64 -0.45 9.77
C TYR A 40 8.63 -0.28 8.60
N TYR A 41 8.16 0.02 7.40
CA TYR A 41 8.98 0.12 6.19
C TYR A 41 9.53 1.52 5.90
N ARG A 42 9.32 2.49 6.78
CA ARG A 42 9.74 3.88 6.58
C ARG A 42 11.20 3.99 6.14
N ASP A 43 12.11 3.43 6.94
CA ASP A 43 13.55 3.58 6.72
C ASP A 43 13.98 2.97 5.38
N LEU A 44 13.39 1.84 5.02
CA LEU A 44 13.70 1.17 3.77
C LEU A 44 13.24 1.99 2.56
N VAL A 45 12.05 2.57 2.61
CA VAL A 45 11.50 3.40 1.54
C VAL A 45 12.28 4.71 1.41
N GLU A 46 12.56 5.39 2.51
CA GLU A 46 13.31 6.65 2.52
C GLU A 46 14.76 6.44 2.07
N THR A 47 15.40 5.34 2.47
CA THR A 47 16.75 4.97 2.02
C THR A 47 16.82 4.78 0.49
N ALA A 48 15.74 4.27 -0.10
CA ALA A 48 15.63 4.17 -1.56
C ALA A 48 15.37 5.53 -2.26
N GLY A 49 15.24 6.60 -1.49
CA GLY A 49 15.04 7.96 -2.00
C GLY A 49 13.60 8.25 -2.42
N VAL A 50 12.64 7.47 -1.96
CA VAL A 50 11.20 7.65 -2.23
C VAL A 50 10.52 8.32 -1.05
N GLU A 51 9.61 9.26 -1.31
CA GLU A 51 8.80 9.89 -0.27
C GLU A 51 7.90 8.84 0.39
N PHE A 52 7.98 8.75 1.72
CA PHE A 52 7.20 7.81 2.51
C PHE A 52 6.02 8.50 3.19
N ARG A 53 4.88 7.82 3.24
CA ARG A 53 3.73 8.17 4.10
C ARG A 53 3.21 6.94 4.81
N ALA A 54 2.93 7.08 6.11
CA ALA A 54 2.38 6.00 6.90
C ALA A 54 0.90 5.75 6.56
N MET A 55 0.53 4.47 6.49
CA MET A 55 -0.84 4.00 6.31
C MET A 55 -1.09 2.84 7.26
N VAL A 56 -2.14 2.94 8.06
CA VAL A 56 -2.55 1.84 8.96
C VAL A 56 -3.15 0.66 8.18
N PRO A 57 -3.13 -0.57 8.72
CA PRO A 57 -2.52 -0.97 9.99
C PRO A 57 -0.99 -1.01 9.92
N ASP A 58 -0.34 -0.68 11.03
CA ASP A 58 1.09 -0.88 11.17
C ASP A 58 1.36 -2.29 11.70
N VAL A 59 2.23 -3.02 11.03
CA VAL A 59 2.49 -4.43 11.30
C VAL A 59 3.99 -4.69 11.23
N ASP A 60 4.50 -5.43 12.21
CA ASP A 60 5.85 -5.96 12.17
C ASP A 60 5.85 -7.30 11.41
N PRO A 61 6.42 -7.35 10.19
CA PRO A 61 6.46 -8.58 9.40
C PRO A 61 7.39 -9.65 9.98
N THR A 62 8.14 -9.34 11.05
CA THR A 62 9.00 -10.30 11.75
C THR A 62 8.34 -10.92 12.97
N ASP A 63 7.13 -10.49 13.34
CA ASP A 63 6.37 -11.10 14.44
C ASP A 63 5.97 -12.53 14.07
N SER A 64 6.64 -13.50 14.72
CA SER A 64 6.43 -14.91 14.44
C SER A 64 5.03 -15.41 14.79
N THR A 65 4.40 -14.83 15.82
CA THR A 65 3.03 -15.17 16.22
C THR A 65 2.02 -14.71 15.17
N LEU A 66 2.17 -13.49 14.73
CA LEU A 66 1.34 -12.95 13.65
C LEU A 66 1.57 -13.71 12.35
N LEU A 67 2.83 -13.96 12.01
CA LEU A 67 3.20 -14.70 10.79
C LEU A 67 2.56 -16.09 10.75
N ALA A 68 2.59 -16.83 11.87
CA ALA A 68 1.95 -18.14 11.95
C ALA A 68 0.43 -18.08 11.70
N ARG A 69 -0.23 -17.02 12.16
CA ARG A 69 -1.67 -16.83 11.96
C ARG A 69 -2.02 -16.48 10.50
N VAL A 70 -1.27 -15.58 9.89
CA VAL A 70 -1.54 -15.15 8.50
C VAL A 70 -1.14 -16.19 7.47
N MET A 71 -0.21 -17.06 7.81
CA MET A 71 0.24 -18.16 6.96
C MET A 71 -0.61 -19.44 7.10
N ASP A 72 -1.60 -19.44 7.98
CA ASP A 72 -2.53 -20.59 8.12
C ASP A 72 -3.31 -20.76 6.80
N PRO A 73 -3.25 -21.95 6.17
CA PRO A 73 -3.86 -22.17 4.86
C PRO A 73 -5.39 -22.09 4.85
N HIS A 74 -6.04 -22.21 6.02
CA HIS A 74 -7.49 -22.16 6.13
C HIS A 74 -8.02 -20.82 6.66
N ARG A 75 -7.25 -20.16 7.54
CA ARG A 75 -7.70 -18.96 8.24
C ARG A 75 -6.86 -17.73 7.95
N GLY A 76 -5.73 -17.84 7.29
CA GLY A 76 -4.81 -16.73 7.07
C GLY A 76 -5.47 -15.54 6.38
N THR A 77 -6.24 -15.77 5.34
CA THR A 77 -6.98 -14.72 4.62
C THR A 77 -8.02 -14.03 5.51
N GLU A 78 -8.74 -14.81 6.33
CA GLU A 78 -9.71 -14.27 7.28
C GLU A 78 -9.04 -13.36 8.32
N VAL A 79 -7.90 -13.76 8.85
CA VAL A 79 -7.10 -12.95 9.78
C VAL A 79 -6.67 -11.64 9.12
N ILE A 80 -6.11 -11.72 7.92
CA ILE A 80 -5.66 -10.52 7.21
C ILE A 80 -6.82 -9.56 6.96
N VAL A 81 -7.90 -10.04 6.39
CA VAL A 81 -9.03 -9.19 5.98
C VAL A 81 -9.82 -8.69 7.19
N ASN A 82 -10.31 -9.60 8.03
CA ASN A 82 -11.29 -9.25 9.05
C ASN A 82 -10.67 -8.69 10.34
N GLU A 83 -9.45 -9.10 10.67
CA GLU A 83 -8.81 -8.65 11.90
C GLU A 83 -7.80 -7.52 11.69
N MET A 84 -7.13 -7.48 10.53
CA MET A 84 -6.07 -6.51 10.27
C MET A 84 -6.53 -5.35 9.38
N ILE A 85 -7.18 -5.62 8.26
CA ILE A 85 -7.51 -4.60 7.26
C ILE A 85 -8.82 -3.89 7.57
N VAL A 86 -9.92 -4.64 7.67
CA VAL A 86 -11.27 -4.06 7.80
C VAL A 86 -11.42 -3.12 8.99
N PRO A 87 -10.89 -3.43 10.19
CA PRO A 87 -11.01 -2.53 11.34
C PRO A 87 -10.32 -1.17 11.13
N HIS A 88 -9.36 -1.09 10.21
CA HIS A 88 -8.54 0.11 9.97
C HIS A 88 -8.92 0.86 8.68
N VAL A 89 -9.93 0.40 7.94
CA VAL A 89 -10.29 1.01 6.64
C VAL A 89 -10.65 2.48 6.79
N ARG A 90 -11.40 2.84 7.82
CA ARG A 90 -11.80 4.25 8.06
C ARG A 90 -10.59 5.14 8.31
N GLU A 91 -9.69 4.72 9.20
CA GLU A 91 -8.49 5.49 9.52
C GLU A 91 -7.55 5.58 8.32
N ALA A 92 -7.33 4.47 7.62
CA ALA A 92 -6.54 4.45 6.38
C ALA A 92 -7.12 5.39 5.33
N TYR A 93 -8.45 5.42 5.17
CA TYR A 93 -9.12 6.35 4.28
C TYR A 93 -8.84 7.81 4.65
N GLN A 94 -8.94 8.15 5.93
CA GLN A 94 -8.64 9.50 6.42
C GLN A 94 -7.18 9.89 6.17
N GLN A 95 -6.24 8.96 6.33
CA GLN A 95 -4.83 9.18 6.04
C GLN A 95 -4.57 9.38 4.54
N LEU A 96 -5.27 8.64 3.69
CA LEU A 96 -5.04 8.63 2.25
C LEU A 96 -5.70 9.79 1.50
N VAL A 97 -6.83 10.31 1.97
CA VAL A 97 -7.57 11.36 1.26
C VAL A 97 -6.70 12.58 0.92
N PRO A 98 -5.93 13.17 1.85
CA PRO A 98 -5.06 14.30 1.51
C PRO A 98 -4.01 13.93 0.45
N LEU A 99 -3.44 12.73 0.55
CA LEU A 99 -2.41 12.25 -0.38
C LEU A 99 -2.98 12.02 -1.78
N VAL A 100 -4.19 11.46 -1.85
CA VAL A 100 -4.92 11.24 -3.10
C VAL A 100 -5.28 12.55 -3.77
N ARG A 101 -5.69 13.56 -3.01
CA ARG A 101 -5.99 14.91 -3.55
C ARG A 101 -4.78 15.52 -4.24
N ASP A 102 -3.59 15.32 -3.69
CA ASP A 102 -2.34 15.84 -4.25
C ASP A 102 -1.78 15.00 -5.40
N ALA A 103 -2.27 13.79 -5.59
CA ALA A 103 -1.79 12.89 -6.63
C ALA A 103 -2.58 13.05 -7.93
N GLU A 104 -1.91 12.86 -9.06
CA GLU A 104 -2.56 12.76 -10.37
C GLU A 104 -3.06 11.34 -10.65
N MET A 105 -2.42 10.34 -10.06
CA MET A 105 -2.75 8.93 -10.21
C MET A 105 -2.48 8.17 -8.94
N VAL A 106 -3.28 7.14 -8.68
CA VAL A 106 -3.13 6.24 -7.53
C VAL A 106 -2.93 4.82 -8.03
N VAL A 107 -1.90 4.15 -7.50
CA VAL A 107 -1.68 2.72 -7.70
C VAL A 107 -2.04 2.01 -6.40
N THR A 108 -2.98 1.08 -6.46
CA THR A 108 -3.47 0.37 -5.28
C THR A 108 -2.99 -1.08 -5.24
N HIS A 109 -3.05 -1.68 -4.06
CA HIS A 109 -2.79 -3.10 -3.84
C HIS A 109 -4.13 -3.81 -3.49
N PRO A 110 -4.31 -5.11 -3.77
CA PRO A 110 -5.58 -5.80 -3.53
C PRO A 110 -6.13 -5.68 -2.12
N VAL A 111 -5.28 -5.55 -1.10
CA VAL A 111 -5.72 -5.40 0.31
C VAL A 111 -5.77 -3.96 0.81
N THR A 112 -5.37 -2.98 0.02
CA THR A 112 -5.48 -1.56 0.40
C THR A 112 -6.88 -1.02 0.06
N PHE A 113 -7.91 -1.53 0.72
CA PHE A 113 -9.32 -1.26 0.40
C PHE A 113 -9.68 0.22 0.47
N ALA A 114 -9.03 0.97 1.35
CA ALA A 114 -9.26 2.41 1.48
C ALA A 114 -8.76 3.22 0.28
N ALA A 115 -7.74 2.74 -0.43
CA ALA A 115 -7.11 3.49 -1.51
C ALA A 115 -8.04 3.71 -2.72
N PRO A 116 -8.70 2.69 -3.28
CA PRO A 116 -9.65 2.92 -4.37
C PRO A 116 -10.88 3.73 -3.93
N LEU A 117 -11.30 3.59 -2.66
CA LEU A 117 -12.39 4.40 -2.12
C LEU A 117 -12.02 5.89 -2.09
N ALA A 118 -10.82 6.22 -1.60
CA ALA A 118 -10.31 7.58 -1.58
C ALA A 118 -10.12 8.13 -3.00
N ALA A 119 -9.57 7.33 -3.90
CA ALA A 119 -9.38 7.72 -5.31
C ALA A 119 -10.71 8.06 -5.99
N ARG A 120 -11.73 7.24 -5.79
CA ARG A 120 -13.08 7.50 -6.34
C ARG A 120 -13.71 8.75 -5.72
N ALA A 121 -13.64 8.90 -4.41
CA ALA A 121 -14.18 10.08 -3.72
C ALA A 121 -13.51 11.38 -4.19
N CYS A 122 -12.22 11.35 -4.48
CA CYS A 122 -11.47 12.49 -4.98
C CYS A 122 -11.45 12.61 -6.52
N LYS A 123 -12.17 11.75 -7.23
CA LYS A 123 -12.22 11.71 -8.70
C LYS A 123 -10.83 11.60 -9.33
N ARG A 124 -9.96 10.79 -8.74
CA ARG A 124 -8.62 10.51 -9.26
C ARG A 124 -8.60 9.20 -10.05
N ARG A 125 -7.76 9.17 -11.07
CA ARG A 125 -7.48 7.91 -11.79
C ARG A 125 -6.75 6.97 -10.85
N TRP A 126 -7.10 5.70 -10.90
CA TRP A 126 -6.42 4.68 -10.14
C TRP A 126 -6.35 3.37 -10.91
N LEU A 127 -5.37 2.56 -10.58
CA LEU A 127 -5.22 1.19 -11.07
C LEU A 127 -4.79 0.29 -9.92
N SER A 128 -5.13 -0.98 -9.99
CA SER A 128 -4.72 -1.98 -9.01
C SER A 128 -3.52 -2.77 -9.53
N GLY A 129 -2.48 -2.85 -8.72
CA GLY A 129 -1.38 -3.77 -8.95
C GLY A 129 -1.77 -5.15 -8.46
N VAL A 130 -1.54 -6.18 -9.27
CA VAL A 130 -1.80 -7.57 -8.91
C VAL A 130 -0.48 -8.31 -8.94
N LEU A 131 -0.02 -8.80 -7.79
CA LEU A 131 1.29 -9.42 -7.63
C LEU A 131 1.27 -10.95 -7.75
N ALA A 132 0.08 -11.55 -7.60
CA ALA A 132 -0.09 -13.00 -7.68
C ALA A 132 -1.38 -13.36 -8.42
N PRO A 133 -1.40 -14.44 -9.22
CA PRO A 133 -2.60 -14.85 -9.95
C PRO A 133 -3.82 -15.08 -9.05
N ALA A 134 -3.61 -15.59 -7.84
CA ALA A 134 -4.69 -15.82 -6.86
C ALA A 134 -5.42 -14.52 -6.44
N SER A 135 -4.82 -13.36 -6.64
CA SER A 135 -5.45 -12.07 -6.34
C SER A 135 -6.35 -11.54 -7.46
N MET A 136 -6.45 -12.27 -8.56
CA MET A 136 -7.28 -11.89 -9.72
C MET A 136 -8.69 -12.48 -9.67
N PHE A 137 -8.96 -13.44 -8.77
CA PHE A 137 -10.20 -14.22 -8.73
C PHE A 137 -10.89 -14.16 -7.37
#